data_b2225c2aa3b2968ef3d3339168b33c05
#
_entry.id   b2225c2aa3b2968ef3d3339168b33c05
#
_cell.length_a   1.000
_cell.length_b   1.000
_cell.length_c   1.000
_cell.angle_alpha   90.00
_cell.angle_beta   90.00
_cell.angle_gamma   90.00
#
_symmetry.space_group_name_H-M   'P 1'
#
loop_
_entity.id
_entity.type
_entity.pdbx_description
1 polymer ?
#
loop_
_entity_poly.entity_id
_entity_poly.type
_entity_poly.pdbx_seq_one_letter_code
_entity_poly.pdbx_strand_id
1 'polypeptide(L)'
;MIQQERFLKIIEYLKEHQTATLNEIAALNGVSVDTVRRDLEQLENSGMLKRVRGGAVYHNADFATQTFDIRSIANRDAKRELVELLGAFVVDGQTVALNSGTTSIEAAKFLVENYYRLTVLTNNIHVLEVLASARKFTTIVPGGIVDPAEGAIFGDQCERDILKYNIDTAILAVHALSFEKGVTDFRLNQAGIIRAMMEAARQKIFIADHSKFGRIACMNVCGIDEMETIISDSAFPEEFRPEFTARGVKVITPK
;
A
#
# COMPACT_ATOMS: atom_id res chain seq x y z
N MET A 1 -12.96 -4.96 -21.26
CA MET A 1 -12.34 -4.16 -20.19
C MET A 1 -12.89 -4.62 -18.86
N ILE A 2 -12.05 -5.02 -17.93
CA ILE A 2 -12.47 -5.42 -16.58
C ILE A 2 -12.89 -4.19 -15.76
N GLN A 3 -13.67 -4.39 -14.71
CA GLN A 3 -14.24 -3.30 -13.91
C GLN A 3 -13.15 -2.40 -13.30
N GLN A 4 -12.07 -2.99 -12.79
CA GLN A 4 -10.96 -2.25 -12.18
C GLN A 4 -10.28 -1.28 -13.17
N GLU A 5 -10.09 -1.69 -14.43
CA GLU A 5 -9.55 -0.81 -15.48
C GLU A 5 -10.47 0.37 -15.77
N ARG A 6 -11.80 0.13 -15.74
CA ARG A 6 -12.77 1.23 -15.91
C ARG A 6 -12.71 2.23 -14.77
N PHE A 7 -12.58 1.75 -13.52
CA PHE A 7 -12.46 2.59 -12.34
C PHE A 7 -11.25 3.51 -12.42
N LEU A 8 -10.08 2.96 -12.81
CA LEU A 8 -8.87 3.76 -13.03
C LEU A 8 -9.11 4.88 -14.05
N LYS A 9 -9.61 4.54 -15.22
CA LYS A 9 -9.88 5.52 -16.28
C LYS A 9 -10.86 6.61 -15.85
N ILE A 10 -11.90 6.25 -15.09
CA ILE A 10 -12.88 7.23 -14.57
C ILE A 10 -12.18 8.18 -13.59
N ILE A 11 -11.39 7.65 -12.68
CA ILE A 11 -10.68 8.45 -11.67
C ILE A 11 -9.64 9.37 -12.31
N GLU A 12 -8.84 8.86 -13.23
CA GLU A 12 -7.84 9.64 -13.96
C GLU A 12 -8.48 10.77 -14.76
N TYR A 13 -9.55 10.46 -15.50
CA TYR A 13 -10.30 11.46 -16.25
C TYR A 13 -10.87 12.54 -15.33
N LEU A 14 -11.47 12.16 -14.20
CA LEU A 14 -12.00 13.11 -13.24
C LEU A 14 -10.93 13.93 -12.52
N LYS A 15 -9.74 13.37 -12.27
CA LYS A 15 -8.59 14.13 -11.72
C LYS A 15 -8.19 15.28 -12.66
N GLU A 16 -8.16 15.01 -13.96
CA GLU A 16 -7.75 15.98 -14.97
C GLU A 16 -8.86 17.02 -15.27
N HIS A 17 -10.11 16.56 -15.41
CA HIS A 17 -11.22 17.40 -15.89
C HIS A 17 -12.14 17.92 -14.77
N GLN A 18 -11.97 17.45 -13.55
CA GLN A 18 -12.75 17.76 -12.34
C GLN A 18 -14.22 17.29 -12.39
N THR A 19 -14.84 17.21 -13.55
CA THR A 19 -16.23 16.76 -13.76
C THR A 19 -16.33 15.91 -15.00
N ALA A 20 -17.29 14.96 -15.03
CA ALA A 20 -17.61 14.19 -16.23
C ALA A 20 -19.10 13.84 -16.26
N THR A 21 -19.68 13.84 -17.44
CA THR A 21 -21.05 13.35 -17.68
C THR A 21 -21.07 11.82 -17.81
N LEU A 22 -22.25 11.22 -17.59
CA LEU A 22 -22.44 9.78 -17.82
C LEU A 22 -22.08 9.35 -19.25
N ASN A 23 -22.36 10.20 -20.24
CA ASN A 23 -22.09 9.89 -21.65
C ASN A 23 -20.59 9.95 -21.97
N GLU A 24 -19.85 10.93 -21.43
CA GLU A 24 -18.40 11.02 -21.58
C GLU A 24 -17.72 9.80 -20.96
N ILE A 25 -18.13 9.40 -19.74
CA ILE A 25 -17.59 8.22 -19.06
C ILE A 25 -17.94 6.94 -19.83
N ALA A 26 -19.14 6.83 -20.38
CA ALA A 26 -19.57 5.69 -21.19
C ALA A 26 -18.72 5.56 -22.46
N ALA A 27 -18.49 6.69 -23.15
CA ALA A 27 -17.63 6.74 -24.34
C ALA A 27 -16.16 6.40 -24.00
N LEU A 28 -15.61 6.97 -22.92
CA LEU A 28 -14.26 6.71 -22.44
C LEU A 28 -13.99 5.22 -22.18
N ASN A 29 -14.99 4.52 -21.65
CA ASN A 29 -14.86 3.13 -21.25
C ASN A 29 -15.44 2.11 -22.26
N GLY A 30 -16.15 2.57 -23.28
CA GLY A 30 -16.80 1.70 -24.26
C GLY A 30 -17.91 0.82 -23.65
N VAL A 31 -18.67 1.34 -22.67
CA VAL A 31 -19.72 0.61 -21.95
C VAL A 31 -21.05 1.37 -21.95
N SER A 32 -22.14 0.71 -21.56
CA SER A 32 -23.45 1.36 -21.44
C SER A 32 -23.51 2.35 -20.28
N VAL A 33 -24.38 3.35 -20.38
CA VAL A 33 -24.64 4.32 -19.30
C VAL A 33 -25.10 3.64 -18.00
N ASP A 34 -25.81 2.52 -18.09
CA ASP A 34 -26.22 1.77 -16.90
C ASP A 34 -25.04 1.07 -16.22
N THR A 35 -24.04 0.61 -16.97
CA THR A 35 -22.78 0.12 -16.42
C THR A 35 -22.03 1.26 -15.72
N VAL A 36 -21.97 2.44 -16.35
CA VAL A 36 -21.36 3.64 -15.75
C VAL A 36 -22.04 4.01 -14.43
N ARG A 37 -23.37 3.99 -14.37
CA ARG A 37 -24.11 4.31 -13.13
C ARG A 37 -23.71 3.39 -11.97
N ARG A 38 -23.56 2.08 -12.23
CA ARG A 38 -23.11 1.11 -11.22
C ARG A 38 -21.65 1.33 -10.83
N ASP A 39 -20.80 1.61 -11.80
CA ASP A 39 -19.39 1.90 -11.55
C ASP A 39 -19.23 3.19 -10.70
N LEU A 40 -19.97 4.25 -11.03
CA LEU A 40 -19.97 5.50 -10.26
C LEU A 40 -20.55 5.34 -8.86
N GLU A 41 -21.55 4.49 -8.67
CA GLU A 41 -22.09 4.16 -7.34
C GLU A 41 -21.05 3.49 -6.44
N GLN A 42 -20.28 2.55 -6.97
CA GLN A 42 -19.21 1.90 -6.23
C GLN A 42 -18.06 2.86 -5.92
N LEU A 43 -17.69 3.71 -6.89
CA LEU A 43 -16.65 4.73 -6.70
C LEU A 43 -17.08 5.81 -5.70
N GLU A 44 -18.36 6.18 -5.66
CA GLU A 44 -18.90 7.10 -4.65
C GLU A 44 -18.91 6.47 -3.25
N ASN A 45 -19.35 5.21 -3.14
CA ASN A 45 -19.32 4.46 -1.87
C ASN A 45 -17.88 4.28 -1.34
N SER A 46 -16.89 4.27 -2.22
CA SER A 46 -15.47 4.23 -1.87
C SER A 46 -14.84 5.63 -1.66
N GLY A 47 -15.63 6.71 -1.76
CA GLY A 47 -15.18 8.07 -1.51
C GLY A 47 -14.34 8.71 -2.62
N MET A 48 -14.19 8.09 -3.79
CA MET A 48 -13.31 8.58 -4.87
C MET A 48 -13.90 9.69 -5.72
N LEU A 49 -15.19 9.81 -5.72
CA LEU A 49 -15.94 10.82 -6.46
C LEU A 49 -17.26 11.11 -5.75
N LYS A 50 -17.94 12.16 -6.18
CA LYS A 50 -19.32 12.47 -5.80
C LYS A 50 -20.20 12.43 -7.05
N ARG A 51 -21.27 11.62 -7.02
CA ARG A 51 -22.25 11.62 -8.10
C ARG A 51 -23.07 12.90 -8.06
N VAL A 52 -23.31 13.46 -9.23
CA VAL A 52 -24.18 14.60 -9.44
C VAL A 52 -25.25 14.25 -10.50
N ARG A 53 -26.25 15.10 -10.66
CA ARG A 53 -27.28 14.85 -11.69
C ARG A 53 -26.65 14.80 -13.08
N GLY A 54 -26.62 13.61 -13.68
CA GLY A 54 -26.09 13.40 -15.04
C GLY A 54 -24.61 13.07 -15.15
N GLY A 55 -23.90 12.89 -14.03
CA GLY A 55 -22.45 12.58 -14.07
C GLY A 55 -21.80 12.44 -12.71
N ALA A 56 -20.51 12.76 -12.66
CA ALA A 56 -19.70 12.73 -11.46
C ALA A 56 -18.76 13.93 -11.39
N VAL A 57 -18.36 14.27 -10.17
CA VAL A 57 -17.36 15.29 -9.84
C VAL A 57 -16.21 14.61 -9.12
N TYR A 58 -14.98 14.99 -9.43
CA TYR A 58 -13.82 14.56 -8.65
C TYR A 58 -13.99 14.98 -7.20
N HIS A 59 -13.89 14.02 -6.34
CA HIS A 59 -13.86 14.29 -4.91
C HIS A 59 -12.51 13.79 -4.40
N ASN A 60 -11.69 14.73 -3.95
CA ASN A 60 -10.44 14.37 -3.29
C ASN A 60 -10.82 13.81 -1.91
N ALA A 61 -11.28 12.55 -1.91
CA ALA A 61 -11.65 11.88 -0.67
C ALA A 61 -10.45 11.87 0.26
N ASP A 62 -10.72 12.12 1.52
CA ASP A 62 -9.75 11.93 2.57
C ASP A 62 -9.14 10.52 2.40
N PHE A 63 -7.83 10.44 2.34
CA PHE A 63 -7.08 9.21 2.08
C PHE A 63 -7.51 8.05 3.03
N ALA A 64 -8.01 8.43 4.21
CA ALA A 64 -8.56 7.51 5.21
C ALA A 64 -9.89 6.84 4.81
N THR A 65 -10.61 7.39 3.83
CA THR A 65 -11.93 6.86 3.40
C THR A 65 -11.83 5.94 2.18
N GLN A 66 -10.67 5.85 1.54
CA GLN A 66 -10.48 4.96 0.39
C GLN A 66 -10.52 3.49 0.81
N THR A 67 -11.41 2.71 0.19
CA THR A 67 -11.45 1.26 0.40
C THR A 67 -10.17 0.57 -0.08
N PHE A 68 -9.94 -0.65 0.42
CA PHE A 68 -8.81 -1.47 -0.01
C PHE A 68 -8.75 -1.64 -1.52
N ASP A 69 -9.89 -1.93 -2.17
CA ASP A 69 -9.98 -2.14 -3.62
C ASP A 69 -9.48 -0.93 -4.41
N ILE A 70 -9.90 0.27 -4.00
CA ILE A 70 -9.45 1.52 -4.63
C ILE A 70 -7.95 1.73 -4.42
N ARG A 71 -7.45 1.53 -3.20
CA ARG A 71 -6.01 1.65 -2.92
C ARG A 71 -5.19 0.60 -3.68
N SER A 72 -5.77 -0.57 -3.98
CA SER A 72 -5.07 -1.62 -4.75
C SER A 72 -4.80 -1.22 -6.20
N ILE A 73 -5.68 -0.40 -6.79
CA ILE A 73 -5.55 0.08 -8.16
C ILE A 73 -4.89 1.47 -8.27
N ALA A 74 -5.05 2.32 -7.24
CA ALA A 74 -4.45 3.66 -7.21
C ALA A 74 -2.93 3.58 -7.19
N ASN A 75 -2.25 4.41 -8.00
CA ASN A 75 -0.80 4.52 -8.10
C ASN A 75 -0.09 3.15 -8.30
N ARG A 76 -0.72 2.26 -9.09
CA ARG A 76 -0.21 0.90 -9.27
C ARG A 76 1.17 0.88 -9.92
N ASP A 77 1.39 1.73 -10.91
CA ASP A 77 2.68 1.80 -11.61
C ASP A 77 3.78 2.33 -10.70
N ALA A 78 3.49 3.37 -9.89
CA ALA A 78 4.39 3.87 -8.87
C ALA A 78 4.77 2.78 -7.83
N LYS A 79 3.80 1.96 -7.40
CA LYS A 79 4.05 0.84 -6.49
C LYS A 79 4.91 -0.25 -7.12
N ARG A 80 4.71 -0.54 -8.40
CA ARG A 80 5.55 -1.50 -9.14
C ARG A 80 6.97 -0.98 -9.31
N GLU A 81 7.11 0.29 -9.68
CA GLU A 81 8.41 0.94 -9.84
C GLU A 81 9.24 0.87 -8.55
N LEU A 82 8.64 1.27 -7.42
CA LEU A 82 9.38 1.29 -6.15
C LEU A 82 9.75 -0.12 -5.62
N VAL A 83 8.93 -1.15 -5.85
CA VAL A 83 9.24 -2.50 -5.34
C VAL A 83 10.38 -3.17 -6.11
N GLU A 84 10.67 -2.77 -7.34
CA GLU A 84 11.85 -3.24 -8.09
C GLU A 84 13.16 -2.92 -7.36
N LEU A 85 13.19 -1.83 -6.60
CA LEU A 85 14.36 -1.41 -5.82
C LEU A 85 14.63 -2.31 -4.61
N LEU A 86 13.69 -3.17 -4.21
CA LEU A 86 13.87 -4.17 -3.16
C LEU A 86 14.96 -5.19 -3.49
N GLY A 87 15.28 -5.37 -4.79
CA GLY A 87 16.37 -6.24 -5.25
C GLY A 87 17.73 -5.92 -4.67
N ALA A 88 17.96 -4.69 -4.21
CA ALA A 88 19.20 -4.29 -3.54
C ALA A 88 19.27 -4.69 -2.05
N PHE A 89 18.20 -5.21 -1.48
CA PHE A 89 18.06 -5.39 -0.02
C PHE A 89 17.71 -6.81 0.38
N VAL A 90 17.06 -7.57 -0.50
CA VAL A 90 16.63 -8.95 -0.21
C VAL A 90 17.58 -9.94 -0.86
N VAL A 91 17.89 -11.04 -0.17
CA VAL A 91 18.73 -12.12 -0.66
C VAL A 91 18.02 -13.46 -0.43
N ASP A 92 18.21 -14.41 -1.36
CA ASP A 92 17.66 -15.76 -1.21
C ASP A 92 18.04 -16.41 0.14
N GLY A 93 17.06 -17.05 0.74
CA GLY A 93 17.20 -17.70 2.05
C GLY A 93 16.84 -16.86 3.25
N GLN A 94 16.61 -15.55 3.08
CA GLN A 94 16.20 -14.67 4.17
C GLN A 94 14.77 -14.93 4.66
N THR A 95 14.53 -14.49 5.90
CA THR A 95 13.19 -14.29 6.48
C THR A 95 12.76 -12.84 6.26
N VAL A 96 11.71 -12.65 5.48
CA VAL A 96 11.16 -11.33 5.12
C VAL A 96 9.78 -11.15 5.76
N ALA A 97 9.51 -10.00 6.37
CA ALA A 97 8.17 -9.64 6.83
C ALA A 97 7.51 -8.64 5.87
N LEU A 98 6.23 -8.85 5.58
CA LEU A 98 5.37 -7.95 4.80
C LEU A 98 4.13 -7.61 5.63
N ASN A 99 3.95 -6.33 5.98
CA ASN A 99 2.73 -5.87 6.66
C ASN A 99 1.53 -5.78 5.71
N SER A 100 0.34 -5.57 6.28
CA SER A 100 -0.86 -5.34 5.49
C SER A 100 -0.78 -4.02 4.72
N GLY A 101 -1.09 -4.07 3.42
CA GLY A 101 -1.13 -2.91 2.53
C GLY A 101 -1.09 -3.33 1.06
N THR A 102 -1.60 -2.46 0.20
CA THR A 102 -1.65 -2.75 -1.25
C THR A 102 -0.26 -2.72 -1.90
N THR A 103 0.69 -1.95 -1.37
CA THR A 103 2.08 -1.94 -1.83
C THR A 103 2.79 -3.24 -1.43
N SER A 104 2.44 -3.84 -0.29
CA SER A 104 2.97 -5.15 0.12
C SER A 104 2.55 -6.29 -0.82
N ILE A 105 1.40 -6.16 -1.50
CA ILE A 105 0.99 -7.12 -2.54
C ILE A 105 1.91 -7.03 -3.75
N GLU A 106 2.24 -5.83 -4.21
CA GLU A 106 3.20 -5.66 -5.32
C GLU A 106 4.62 -6.11 -4.90
N ALA A 107 5.02 -5.87 -3.65
CA ALA A 107 6.27 -6.41 -3.10
C ALA A 107 6.27 -7.95 -3.10
N ALA A 108 5.18 -8.59 -2.68
CA ALA A 108 5.07 -10.05 -2.71
C ALA A 108 5.19 -10.62 -4.13
N LYS A 109 4.55 -9.98 -5.13
CA LYS A 109 4.69 -10.37 -6.55
C LYS A 109 6.14 -10.28 -7.00
N PHE A 110 6.80 -9.16 -6.73
CA PHE A 110 8.20 -8.96 -7.03
C PHE A 110 9.07 -10.06 -6.39
N LEU A 111 8.83 -10.40 -5.11
CA LEU A 111 9.59 -11.45 -4.43
C LEU A 111 9.38 -12.82 -5.09
N VAL A 112 8.15 -13.19 -5.45
CA VAL A 112 7.83 -14.47 -6.11
C VAL A 112 8.49 -14.58 -7.48
N GLU A 113 8.58 -13.49 -8.22
CA GLU A 113 9.18 -13.45 -9.57
C GLU A 113 10.71 -13.50 -9.55
N ASN A 114 11.35 -12.92 -8.52
CA ASN A 114 12.79 -12.68 -8.52
C ASN A 114 13.60 -13.57 -7.57
N TYR A 115 12.94 -14.28 -6.63
CA TYR A 115 13.64 -15.12 -5.65
C TYR A 115 13.25 -16.57 -5.73
N TYR A 116 14.20 -17.43 -5.41
CA TYR A 116 13.99 -18.88 -5.46
C TYR A 116 13.49 -19.44 -4.12
N ARG A 117 13.99 -18.93 -2.99
CA ARG A 117 13.68 -19.45 -1.65
C ARG A 117 13.68 -18.33 -0.61
N LEU A 118 12.52 -18.04 -0.04
CA LEU A 118 12.37 -17.13 1.10
C LEU A 118 11.46 -17.75 2.16
N THR A 119 11.62 -17.30 3.40
CA THR A 119 10.60 -17.43 4.43
C THR A 119 9.89 -16.08 4.53
N VAL A 120 8.58 -16.02 4.26
CA VAL A 120 7.81 -14.77 4.28
C VAL A 120 6.79 -14.82 5.39
N LEU A 121 6.91 -13.90 6.35
CA LEU A 121 5.92 -13.66 7.39
C LEU A 121 5.01 -12.52 6.95
N THR A 122 3.70 -12.73 7.00
CA THR A 122 2.74 -11.69 6.65
C THR A 122 1.43 -11.82 7.41
N ASN A 123 0.85 -10.69 7.79
CA ASN A 123 -0.51 -10.58 8.32
C ASN A 123 -1.54 -10.19 7.24
N ASN A 124 -1.18 -10.24 5.96
CA ASN A 124 -2.02 -9.82 4.84
C ASN A 124 -2.51 -11.03 4.05
N ILE A 125 -3.82 -11.25 4.01
CA ILE A 125 -4.46 -12.37 3.30
C ILE A 125 -4.21 -12.28 1.79
N HIS A 126 -4.23 -11.09 1.19
CA HIS A 126 -3.97 -10.91 -0.24
C HIS A 126 -2.51 -11.19 -0.61
N VAL A 127 -1.58 -10.95 0.31
CA VAL A 127 -0.18 -11.38 0.13
C VAL A 127 -0.10 -12.91 0.17
N LEU A 128 -0.85 -13.59 1.06
CA LEU A 128 -0.91 -15.05 1.09
C LEU A 128 -1.39 -15.65 -0.23
N GLU A 129 -2.38 -15.04 -0.88
CA GLU A 129 -2.89 -15.48 -2.19
C GLU A 129 -1.77 -15.43 -3.25
N VAL A 130 -0.96 -14.38 -3.24
CA VAL A 130 0.22 -14.27 -4.13
C VAL A 130 1.26 -15.34 -3.80
N LEU A 131 1.61 -15.49 -2.53
CA LEU A 131 2.63 -16.44 -2.07
C LEU A 131 2.23 -17.91 -2.26
N ALA A 132 0.93 -18.22 -2.29
CA ALA A 132 0.43 -19.58 -2.51
C ALA A 132 0.89 -20.19 -3.85
N SER A 133 1.25 -19.36 -4.83
CA SER A 133 1.84 -19.78 -6.10
C SER A 133 3.32 -20.14 -6.00
N ALA A 134 4.02 -19.65 -4.98
CA ALA A 134 5.47 -19.76 -4.79
C ALA A 134 5.83 -21.04 -4.02
N ARG A 135 5.84 -22.20 -4.69
CA ARG A 135 6.06 -23.53 -4.07
C ARG A 135 7.35 -23.69 -3.26
N LYS A 136 8.30 -22.77 -3.39
CA LYS A 136 9.62 -22.82 -2.72
C LYS A 136 9.74 -21.81 -1.59
N PHE A 137 8.70 -21.06 -1.32
CA PHE A 137 8.63 -20.16 -0.17
C PHE A 137 7.99 -20.88 1.01
N THR A 138 8.51 -20.61 2.21
CA THR A 138 7.80 -20.92 3.45
C THR A 138 7.01 -19.69 3.85
N THR A 139 5.71 -19.83 4.04
CA THR A 139 4.86 -18.70 4.44
C THR A 139 4.44 -18.87 5.90
N ILE A 140 4.68 -17.84 6.70
CA ILE A 140 4.29 -17.76 8.11
C ILE A 140 3.12 -16.79 8.23
N VAL A 141 2.04 -17.25 8.84
CA VAL A 141 0.85 -16.44 9.12
C VAL A 141 0.68 -16.35 10.63
N PRO A 142 0.86 -15.18 11.24
CA PRO A 142 0.58 -15.02 12.66
C PRO A 142 -0.91 -15.20 12.95
N GLY A 143 -1.25 -15.78 14.10
CA GLY A 143 -2.64 -15.93 14.54
C GLY A 143 -3.28 -14.59 14.87
N GLY A 144 -4.61 -14.51 14.92
CA GLY A 144 -5.29 -13.27 15.29
C GLY A 144 -6.71 -13.16 14.78
N ILE A 145 -7.20 -11.93 14.73
CA ILE A 145 -8.53 -11.55 14.25
C ILE A 145 -8.41 -11.04 12.81
N VAL A 146 -9.30 -11.45 11.94
CA VAL A 146 -9.34 -10.99 10.55
C VAL A 146 -10.19 -9.72 10.45
N ASP A 147 -9.62 -8.68 9.86
CA ASP A 147 -10.33 -7.52 9.33
C ASP A 147 -10.70 -7.81 7.87
N PRO A 148 -11.97 -8.09 7.55
CA PRO A 148 -12.36 -8.46 6.19
C PRO A 148 -12.29 -7.30 5.20
N ALA A 149 -12.37 -6.05 5.66
CA ALA A 149 -12.30 -4.87 4.80
C ALA A 149 -10.88 -4.62 4.27
N GLU A 150 -9.88 -4.96 5.07
CA GLU A 150 -8.46 -4.80 4.74
C GLU A 150 -7.78 -6.12 4.32
N GLY A 151 -8.45 -7.27 4.52
CA GLY A 151 -7.84 -8.58 4.36
C GLY A 151 -6.61 -8.74 5.27
N ALA A 152 -6.70 -8.24 6.51
CA ALA A 152 -5.58 -8.16 7.43
C ALA A 152 -5.85 -8.91 8.72
N ILE A 153 -4.82 -9.57 9.27
CA ILE A 153 -4.85 -10.21 10.58
C ILE A 153 -4.25 -9.24 11.61
N PHE A 154 -4.89 -9.11 12.77
CA PHE A 154 -4.46 -8.20 13.82
C PHE A 154 -4.77 -8.73 15.23
N GLY A 155 -4.38 -7.96 16.24
CA GLY A 155 -4.61 -8.22 17.66
C GLY A 155 -3.35 -8.69 18.39
N ASP A 156 -3.44 -8.69 19.72
CA ASP A 156 -2.30 -9.01 20.61
C ASP A 156 -1.65 -10.37 20.33
N GLN A 157 -2.44 -11.35 19.88
CA GLN A 157 -1.90 -12.65 19.50
C GLN A 157 -1.01 -12.54 18.26
N CYS A 158 -1.44 -11.73 17.27
CA CYS A 158 -0.69 -11.49 16.05
C CYS A 158 0.67 -10.81 16.37
N GLU A 159 0.66 -9.79 17.21
CA GLU A 159 1.87 -9.10 17.66
C GLU A 159 2.83 -10.04 18.38
N ARG A 160 2.34 -10.81 19.35
CA ARG A 160 3.12 -11.81 20.07
C ARG A 160 3.67 -12.92 19.18
N ASP A 161 2.94 -13.33 18.17
CA ASP A 161 3.40 -14.35 17.23
C ASP A 161 4.53 -13.82 16.34
N ILE A 162 4.44 -12.58 15.86
CA ILE A 162 5.49 -11.93 15.08
C ILE A 162 6.83 -11.90 15.86
N LEU A 163 6.77 -11.52 17.13
CA LEU A 163 7.96 -11.40 18.00
C LEU A 163 8.68 -12.74 18.30
N LYS A 164 8.08 -13.89 17.94
CA LYS A 164 8.72 -15.20 18.05
C LYS A 164 9.76 -15.48 16.95
N TYR A 165 9.77 -14.68 15.90
CA TYR A 165 10.59 -14.92 14.72
C TYR A 165 11.74 -13.92 14.62
N ASN A 166 12.90 -14.39 14.15
CA ASN A 166 14.00 -13.52 13.75
C ASN A 166 13.81 -13.14 12.29
N ILE A 167 13.51 -11.90 12.03
CA ILE A 167 13.24 -11.36 10.69
C ILE A 167 14.52 -10.69 10.19
N ASP A 168 15.02 -11.09 9.01
CA ASP A 168 16.17 -10.44 8.40
C ASP A 168 15.78 -9.06 7.85
N THR A 169 14.67 -8.98 7.13
CA THR A 169 14.20 -7.74 6.48
C THR A 169 12.70 -7.56 6.67
N ALA A 170 12.28 -6.49 7.33
CA ALA A 170 10.89 -6.04 7.33
C ALA A 170 10.67 -5.02 6.21
N ILE A 171 9.78 -5.32 5.28
CA ILE A 171 9.33 -4.43 4.21
C ILE A 171 7.97 -3.89 4.62
N LEU A 172 7.92 -2.62 4.99
CA LEU A 172 6.82 -1.98 5.68
C LEU A 172 6.13 -0.96 4.76
N ALA A 173 4.96 -1.31 4.25
CA ALA A 173 4.14 -0.39 3.47
C ALA A 173 3.59 0.71 4.37
N VAL A 174 3.84 1.96 3.98
CA VAL A 174 3.44 3.16 4.70
C VAL A 174 2.10 3.66 4.18
N HIS A 175 1.24 4.08 5.10
CA HIS A 175 -0.05 4.68 4.76
C HIS A 175 0.03 6.21 4.65
N ALA A 176 0.64 6.86 5.62
CA ALA A 176 0.86 8.30 5.64
C ALA A 176 2.19 8.62 6.33
N LEU A 177 2.90 9.65 5.86
CA LEU A 177 4.19 10.05 6.37
C LEU A 177 4.31 11.57 6.37
N SER A 178 4.72 12.13 7.50
CA SER A 178 4.99 13.57 7.66
C SER A 178 6.24 13.79 8.51
N PHE A 179 6.84 14.98 8.41
CA PHE A 179 7.96 15.33 9.28
C PHE A 179 7.55 15.49 10.75
N GLU A 180 6.32 15.95 10.97
CA GLU A 180 5.80 16.22 12.31
C GLU A 180 5.51 14.94 13.10
N LYS A 181 4.89 13.92 12.45
CA LYS A 181 4.38 12.72 13.11
C LYS A 181 5.08 11.44 12.70
N GLY A 182 6.02 11.50 11.75
CA GLY A 182 6.62 10.31 11.18
C GLY A 182 5.62 9.48 10.39
N VAL A 183 5.69 8.17 10.54
CA VAL A 183 4.76 7.21 9.93
C VAL A 183 3.49 7.13 10.75
N THR A 184 2.36 7.29 10.09
CA THR A 184 1.03 7.19 10.69
C THR A 184 0.10 6.30 9.85
N ASP A 185 -0.91 5.70 10.48
CA ASP A 185 -1.90 4.84 9.81
C ASP A 185 -3.33 5.24 10.22
N PHE A 186 -4.29 5.08 9.32
CA PHE A 186 -5.70 5.29 9.65
C PHE A 186 -6.32 4.07 10.31
N ARG A 187 -5.73 2.88 10.12
CA ARG A 187 -6.22 1.61 10.65
C ARG A 187 -5.74 1.45 12.09
N LEU A 188 -6.67 1.53 13.03
CA LEU A 188 -6.38 1.51 14.47
C LEU A 188 -5.68 0.23 14.94
N ASN A 189 -5.85 -0.86 14.20
CA ASN A 189 -5.37 -2.20 14.53
C ASN A 189 -4.04 -2.59 13.87
N GLN A 190 -3.41 -1.70 13.08
CA GLN A 190 -2.19 -2.04 12.33
C GLN A 190 -0.90 -1.48 12.95
N ALA A 191 -0.99 -0.45 13.78
CA ALA A 191 0.19 0.19 14.36
C ALA A 191 1.03 -0.78 15.22
N GLY A 192 0.38 -1.58 16.07
CA GLY A 192 1.05 -2.61 16.89
C GLY A 192 1.72 -3.69 16.05
N ILE A 193 1.06 -4.12 14.96
CA ILE A 193 1.60 -5.11 14.03
C ILE A 193 2.88 -4.60 13.35
N ILE A 194 2.85 -3.36 12.84
CA ILE A 194 4.02 -2.74 12.20
C ILE A 194 5.16 -2.61 13.21
N ARG A 195 4.87 -2.16 14.44
CA ARG A 195 5.87 -2.07 15.52
C ARG A 195 6.47 -3.42 15.88
N ALA A 196 5.66 -4.48 16.00
CA ALA A 196 6.17 -5.83 16.25
C ALA A 196 7.09 -6.32 15.12
N MET A 197 6.75 -6.03 13.84
CA MET A 197 7.64 -6.35 12.72
C MET A 197 8.95 -5.54 12.76
N MET A 198 8.88 -4.25 13.13
CA MET A 198 10.08 -3.41 13.30
C MET A 198 10.99 -3.91 14.40
N GLU A 199 10.44 -4.36 15.52
CA GLU A 199 11.18 -4.89 16.67
C GLU A 199 11.86 -6.23 16.35
N ALA A 200 11.15 -7.12 15.64
CA ALA A 200 11.65 -8.44 15.28
C ALA A 200 12.68 -8.43 14.13
N ALA A 201 12.81 -7.32 13.40
CA ALA A 201 13.62 -7.24 12.19
C ALA A 201 15.00 -6.63 12.42
N ARG A 202 16.02 -7.19 11.71
CA ARG A 202 17.36 -6.61 11.66
C ARG A 202 17.43 -5.39 10.76
N GLN A 203 16.74 -5.43 9.62
CA GLN A 203 16.67 -4.34 8.64
C GLN A 203 15.23 -3.90 8.45
N LYS A 204 15.00 -2.59 8.47
CA LYS A 204 13.67 -1.97 8.30
C LYS A 204 13.65 -1.14 7.02
N ILE A 205 12.84 -1.56 6.07
CA ILE A 205 12.65 -0.89 4.79
C ILE A 205 11.19 -0.43 4.71
N PHE A 206 11.01 0.88 4.70
CA PHE A 206 9.71 1.49 4.49
C PHE A 206 9.49 1.69 2.99
N ILE A 207 8.30 1.35 2.50
CA ILE A 207 7.92 1.51 1.09
C ILE A 207 6.68 2.40 0.98
N ALA A 208 6.80 3.50 0.22
CA ALA A 208 5.75 4.49 0.08
C ALA A 208 5.76 5.13 -1.30
N ASP A 209 4.65 5.09 -2.02
CA ASP A 209 4.52 5.93 -3.21
C ASP A 209 4.41 7.42 -2.85
N HIS A 210 4.71 8.30 -3.81
CA HIS A 210 4.73 9.75 -3.61
C HIS A 210 3.48 10.33 -2.93
N SER A 211 2.32 9.69 -3.09
CA SER A 211 1.06 10.18 -2.52
C SER A 211 0.96 10.04 -1.00
N LYS A 212 1.91 9.36 -0.35
CA LYS A 212 1.92 9.11 1.10
C LYS A 212 2.59 10.22 1.89
N PHE A 213 3.41 11.04 1.23
CA PHE A 213 4.18 12.11 1.85
C PHE A 213 3.33 13.36 2.16
N GLY A 214 3.70 14.08 3.23
CA GLY A 214 2.99 15.28 3.69
C GLY A 214 1.63 14.99 4.32
N ARG A 215 1.34 13.74 4.70
CA ARG A 215 0.05 13.31 5.25
C ARG A 215 0.19 12.81 6.68
N ILE A 216 -0.87 13.00 7.45
CA ILE A 216 -1.00 12.53 8.82
C ILE A 216 -2.31 11.74 8.93
N ALA A 217 -2.24 10.53 9.49
CA ALA A 217 -3.38 9.70 9.82
C ALA A 217 -3.57 9.63 11.36
N CYS A 218 -4.66 9.02 11.83
CA CYS A 218 -5.07 9.09 13.23
C CYS A 218 -4.17 8.31 14.20
N MET A 219 -3.49 7.25 13.76
CA MET A 219 -2.64 6.42 14.63
C MET A 219 -1.16 6.64 14.33
N ASN A 220 -0.38 6.98 15.36
CA ASN A 220 1.07 7.04 15.25
C ASN A 220 1.65 5.62 15.20
N VAL A 221 2.54 5.37 14.26
CA VAL A 221 3.29 4.12 14.13
C VAL A 221 4.70 4.29 14.67
N CYS A 222 5.53 5.13 14.05
CA CYS A 222 6.89 5.40 14.48
C CYS A 222 7.36 6.80 14.04
N GLY A 223 8.36 7.33 14.74
CA GLY A 223 9.05 8.54 14.33
C GLY A 223 9.94 8.32 13.11
N ILE A 224 10.34 9.41 12.44
CA ILE A 224 11.30 9.32 11.33
C ILE A 224 12.65 8.78 11.82
N ASP A 225 13.05 9.12 13.03
CA ASP A 225 14.34 8.69 13.63
C ASP A 225 14.39 7.17 13.88
N GLU A 226 13.24 6.48 13.84
CA GLU A 226 13.15 5.01 13.95
C GLU A 226 13.25 4.31 12.57
N MET A 227 13.26 5.09 11.47
CA MET A 227 13.36 4.56 10.11
C MET A 227 14.84 4.42 9.70
N GLU A 228 15.16 3.38 8.93
CA GLU A 228 16.52 3.16 8.38
C GLU A 228 16.57 3.50 6.89
N THR A 229 15.58 3.00 6.14
CA THR A 229 15.52 3.18 4.68
C THR A 229 14.07 3.43 4.27
N ILE A 230 13.88 4.40 3.40
CA ILE A 230 12.62 4.63 2.68
C ILE A 230 12.85 4.44 1.18
N ILE A 231 12.01 3.62 0.55
CA ILE A 231 11.98 3.43 -0.90
C ILE A 231 10.73 4.09 -1.45
N SER A 232 10.88 4.88 -2.51
CA SER A 232 9.77 5.55 -3.19
C SER A 232 9.91 5.47 -4.70
N ASP A 233 8.86 5.88 -5.40
CA ASP A 233 8.81 5.98 -6.86
C ASP A 233 9.51 7.24 -7.40
N SER A 234 9.58 7.36 -8.73
CA SER A 234 10.23 8.48 -9.43
C SER A 234 9.59 9.85 -9.17
N ALA A 235 8.32 9.88 -8.71
CA ALA A 235 7.62 11.10 -8.31
C ALA A 235 7.83 11.48 -6.83
N PHE A 236 8.85 10.92 -6.18
CA PHE A 236 9.19 11.24 -4.78
C PHE A 236 9.31 12.75 -4.58
N PRO A 237 8.65 13.35 -3.56
CA PRO A 237 8.74 14.80 -3.30
C PRO A 237 10.12 15.13 -2.72
N GLU A 238 10.98 15.71 -3.55
CA GLU A 238 12.40 15.97 -3.24
C GLU A 238 12.63 16.90 -2.05
N GLU A 239 11.65 17.72 -1.68
CA GLU A 239 11.67 18.54 -0.47
C GLU A 239 11.79 17.73 0.83
N PHE A 240 11.44 16.44 0.81
CA PHE A 240 11.59 15.53 1.95
C PHE A 240 13.02 14.99 2.09
N ARG A 241 13.81 14.94 1.04
CA ARG A 241 15.15 14.32 1.04
C ARG A 241 16.12 14.92 2.08
N PRO A 242 16.24 16.25 2.20
CA PRO A 242 17.17 16.86 3.17
C PRO A 242 16.85 16.48 4.61
N GLU A 243 15.57 16.46 4.98
CA GLU A 243 15.13 16.12 6.34
C GLU A 243 15.39 14.64 6.67
N PHE A 244 15.11 13.72 5.74
CA PHE A 244 15.44 12.31 5.90
C PHE A 244 16.95 12.10 6.08
N THR A 245 17.74 12.76 5.23
CA THR A 245 19.20 12.66 5.28
C THR A 245 19.76 13.20 6.61
N ALA A 246 19.23 14.33 7.10
CA ALA A 246 19.63 14.92 8.37
C ALA A 246 19.35 13.99 9.57
N ARG A 247 18.33 13.13 9.46
CA ARG A 247 17.96 12.13 10.47
C ARG A 247 18.60 10.75 10.22
N GLY A 248 19.51 10.63 9.25
CA GLY A 248 20.21 9.38 8.93
C GLY A 248 19.36 8.35 8.16
N VAL A 249 18.18 8.73 7.65
CA VAL A 249 17.33 7.84 6.86
C VAL A 249 17.81 7.82 5.40
N LYS A 250 18.05 6.62 4.88
CA LYS A 250 18.44 6.41 3.49
C LYS A 250 17.23 6.49 2.57
N VAL A 251 17.22 7.44 1.63
CA VAL A 251 16.15 7.58 0.62
C VAL A 251 16.60 6.92 -0.68
N ILE A 252 15.81 5.99 -1.18
CA ILE A 252 16.04 5.25 -2.43
C ILE A 252 14.90 5.52 -3.38
N THR A 253 15.23 6.01 -4.55
CA THR A 253 14.30 6.28 -5.65
C THR A 253 14.89 5.74 -6.95
N PRO A 254 14.11 5.48 -7.99
CA PRO A 254 14.60 5.19 -9.33
C PRO A 254 15.54 6.33 -9.82
N LYS A 255 16.46 5.97 -10.71
CA LYS A 255 17.40 6.94 -11.31
C LYS A 255 16.77 7.64 -12.50
#